data_8670f7860e09b6da0aa60b6b84d7713b
#
_entry.id   8670f7860e09b6da0aa60b6b84d7713b
#
_cell.length_a   1.000
_cell.length_b   1.000
_cell.length_c   1.000
_cell.angle_alpha   90.00
_cell.angle_beta   90.00
_cell.angle_gamma   90.00
#
_symmetry.space_group_name_H-M   'P 1'
#
loop_
_entity.id
_entity.type
_entity.pdbx_description
1 polymer ?
#
loop_
_entity_poly.entity_id
_entity_poly.type
_entity_poly.pdbx_seq_one_letter_code
_entity_poly.pdbx_strand_id
1 'polypeptide(L)'
;INYNQTFAGKHNVTAMFLAQRDIKESKETSGDLLLPYNVIGIAGRATYDYDRRYFAEVNVGYNGSEQFSPDKRFGLFPAASFGWLITNEGFLQDNPVLTNLKLRASWGKVGNDAFGSARFLYLDNISQYSVVTDSKGDHWLSPSLGYASNGSGWGQGYKIAENYIGNKSITWETAEKQNYRSEE
;
A
#
# COMPACT_ATOMS: atom_id res chain seq x y z
N ILE A 1 -14.01 -15.03 6.56
CA ILE A 1 -14.43 -15.93 7.64
C ILE A 1 -14.59 -15.09 8.90
N ASN A 2 -15.72 -15.23 9.57
CA ASN A 2 -15.99 -14.53 10.83
C ASN A 2 -16.30 -15.54 11.93
N TYR A 3 -15.81 -15.26 13.12
CA TYR A 3 -16.09 -15.99 14.33
C TYR A 3 -16.60 -15.02 15.40
N ASN A 4 -17.63 -15.40 16.14
CA ASN A 4 -18.16 -14.61 17.25
C ASN A 4 -18.70 -15.57 18.32
N GLN A 5 -18.18 -15.45 19.56
CA GLN A 5 -18.57 -16.30 20.65
C GLN A 5 -18.51 -15.55 21.99
N THR A 6 -19.49 -15.79 22.82
CA THR A 6 -19.54 -15.34 24.22
C THR A 6 -19.28 -16.50 25.15
N PHE A 7 -18.30 -16.39 26.04
CA PHE A 7 -17.97 -17.39 27.06
C PHE A 7 -18.35 -16.87 28.45
N ALA A 8 -18.88 -17.74 29.28
CA ALA A 8 -19.26 -17.44 30.66
C ALA A 8 -20.13 -16.15 30.82
N GLY A 9 -20.83 -15.71 29.79
CA GLY A 9 -21.66 -14.51 29.77
C GLY A 9 -20.93 -13.18 29.90
N LYS A 10 -19.59 -13.18 30.01
CA LYS A 10 -18.77 -11.98 30.24
C LYS A 10 -17.62 -11.79 29.25
N HIS A 11 -17.16 -12.84 28.59
CA HIS A 11 -16.07 -12.83 27.69
C HIS A 11 -16.57 -12.88 26.25
N ASN A 12 -16.50 -11.78 25.52
CA ASN A 12 -16.88 -11.73 24.12
C ASN A 12 -15.62 -11.73 23.26
N VAL A 13 -15.53 -12.70 22.37
CA VAL A 13 -14.41 -12.83 21.41
C VAL A 13 -14.98 -12.77 20.01
N THR A 14 -14.44 -11.87 19.20
CA THR A 14 -14.68 -11.90 17.76
C THR A 14 -13.36 -12.04 17.00
N ALA A 15 -13.40 -12.76 15.91
CA ALA A 15 -12.27 -12.86 15.00
C ALA A 15 -12.75 -12.81 13.55
N MET A 16 -11.96 -12.16 12.71
CA MET A 16 -12.20 -12.05 11.28
C MET A 16 -10.92 -12.39 10.52
N PHE A 17 -11.07 -13.17 9.47
CA PHE A 17 -10.02 -13.38 8.50
C PHE A 17 -10.55 -13.02 7.11
N LEU A 18 -9.80 -12.20 6.38
CA LEU A 18 -10.10 -11.75 5.03
C LEU A 18 -8.89 -12.03 4.14
N ALA A 19 -9.14 -12.57 2.96
CA ALA A 19 -8.17 -12.60 1.87
C ALA A 19 -8.78 -11.90 0.66
N GLN A 20 -8.02 -11.04 0.00
CA GLN A 20 -8.46 -10.30 -1.16
C GLN A 20 -7.38 -10.23 -2.22
N ARG A 21 -7.81 -10.14 -3.46
CA ARG A 21 -6.98 -9.80 -4.59
C ARG A 21 -7.70 -8.74 -5.41
N ASP A 22 -7.02 -7.64 -5.67
CA ASP A 22 -7.53 -6.53 -6.47
C ASP A 22 -6.68 -6.39 -7.73
N ILE A 23 -7.35 -6.38 -8.88
CA ILE A 23 -6.70 -6.23 -10.19
C ILE A 23 -7.38 -5.04 -10.87
N LYS A 24 -6.60 -4.00 -11.14
CA LYS A 24 -7.07 -2.82 -11.87
C LYS A 24 -6.42 -2.81 -13.25
N GLU A 25 -7.25 -2.85 -14.28
CA GLU A 25 -6.81 -2.70 -15.66
C GLU A 25 -7.05 -1.24 -16.10
N SER A 26 -6.03 -0.64 -16.69
CA SER A 26 -6.16 0.66 -17.31
C SER A 26 -6.53 0.49 -18.78
N LYS A 27 -7.36 1.38 -19.29
CA LYS A 27 -7.66 1.49 -20.73
C LYS A 27 -6.65 2.38 -21.47
N GLU A 28 -5.62 2.84 -20.77
CA GLU A 28 -4.52 3.57 -21.38
C GLU A 28 -3.81 2.70 -22.41
N THR A 29 -3.42 3.30 -23.52
CA THR A 29 -2.97 2.57 -24.71
C THR A 29 -1.46 2.52 -24.86
N SER A 30 -0.69 3.02 -23.88
CA SER A 30 0.78 3.09 -24.00
C SER A 30 1.53 2.97 -22.69
N GLY A 31 2.73 2.41 -22.78
CA GLY A 31 3.70 2.37 -21.69
C GLY A 31 3.36 1.41 -20.55
N ASP A 32 3.91 1.70 -19.38
CA ASP A 32 3.76 0.90 -18.16
C ASP A 32 2.30 0.86 -17.64
N LEU A 33 1.45 1.78 -18.14
CA LEU A 33 0.03 1.86 -17.81
C LEU A 33 -0.80 0.75 -18.46
N LEU A 34 -0.28 0.08 -19.49
CA LEU A 34 -0.91 -1.11 -20.07
C LEU A 34 -0.90 -2.33 -19.15
N LEU A 35 0.03 -2.37 -18.21
CA LEU A 35 0.12 -3.49 -17.27
C LEU A 35 -0.94 -3.34 -16.19
N PRO A 36 -1.69 -4.40 -15.86
CA PRO A 36 -2.65 -4.36 -14.78
C PRO A 36 -1.96 -4.06 -13.44
N TYR A 37 -2.63 -3.31 -12.59
CA TYR A 37 -2.20 -3.10 -11.21
C TYR A 37 -2.77 -4.21 -10.34
N ASN A 38 -1.92 -4.98 -9.69
CA ASN A 38 -2.32 -6.14 -8.90
C ASN A 38 -1.85 -6.00 -7.45
N VAL A 39 -2.80 -6.04 -6.54
CA VAL A 39 -2.58 -6.06 -5.09
C VAL A 39 -3.22 -7.31 -4.52
N ILE A 40 -2.48 -8.01 -3.70
CA ILE A 40 -2.97 -9.15 -2.93
C ILE A 40 -2.81 -8.85 -1.45
N GLY A 41 -3.79 -9.24 -0.64
CA GLY A 41 -3.72 -9.01 0.79
C GLY A 41 -4.47 -10.05 1.59
N ILE A 42 -3.97 -10.29 2.78
CA ILE A 42 -4.67 -10.99 3.84
C ILE A 42 -4.76 -10.07 5.04
N ALA A 43 -5.90 -10.10 5.74
CA ALA A 43 -6.11 -9.35 6.95
C ALA A 43 -6.73 -10.24 8.03
N GLY A 44 -6.21 -10.09 9.23
CA GLY A 44 -6.75 -10.70 10.43
C GLY A 44 -7.14 -9.62 11.43
N ARG A 45 -8.28 -9.79 12.08
CA ARG A 45 -8.75 -8.95 13.19
C ARG A 45 -9.24 -9.85 14.31
N ALA A 46 -8.83 -9.55 15.53
CA ALA A 46 -9.39 -10.17 16.72
C ALA A 46 -9.77 -9.08 17.71
N THR A 47 -10.97 -9.20 18.28
CA THR A 47 -11.43 -8.32 19.35
C THR A 47 -11.79 -9.14 20.57
N TYR A 48 -11.54 -8.60 21.73
CA TYR A 48 -11.88 -9.15 23.00
C TYR A 48 -12.55 -8.10 23.87
N ASP A 49 -13.65 -8.45 24.48
CA ASP A 49 -14.39 -7.64 25.42
C ASP A 49 -14.61 -8.45 26.69
N TYR A 50 -14.28 -7.86 27.82
CA TYR A 50 -14.57 -8.42 29.14
C TYR A 50 -15.59 -7.57 29.87
N ASP A 51 -16.76 -8.15 30.12
CA ASP A 51 -17.86 -7.61 30.94
C ASP A 51 -18.26 -6.17 30.53
N ARG A 52 -18.07 -5.82 29.26
CA ARG A 52 -18.25 -4.45 28.70
C ARG A 52 -17.46 -3.38 29.41
N ARG A 53 -16.33 -3.73 30.02
CA ARG A 53 -15.43 -2.82 30.74
C ARG A 53 -14.10 -2.67 30.01
N TYR A 54 -13.48 -3.78 29.66
CA TYR A 54 -12.18 -3.81 29.02
C TYR A 54 -12.31 -4.30 27.59
N PHE A 55 -11.76 -3.55 26.68
CA PHE A 55 -11.78 -3.85 25.25
C PHE A 55 -10.36 -3.94 24.73
N ALA A 56 -10.04 -4.97 24.01
CA ALA A 56 -8.77 -5.11 23.30
C ALA A 56 -9.05 -5.50 21.85
N GLU A 57 -8.27 -4.94 20.94
CA GLU A 57 -8.35 -5.27 19.51
C GLU A 57 -6.94 -5.38 18.94
N VAL A 58 -6.72 -6.39 18.12
CA VAL A 58 -5.51 -6.58 17.34
C VAL A 58 -5.90 -6.76 15.89
N ASN A 59 -5.23 -6.02 15.01
CA ASN A 59 -5.36 -6.11 13.57
C ASN A 59 -4.00 -6.41 12.96
N VAL A 60 -3.96 -7.26 11.95
CA VAL A 60 -2.75 -7.56 11.18
C VAL A 60 -3.12 -7.57 9.72
N GLY A 61 -2.49 -6.71 8.93
CA GLY A 61 -2.55 -6.71 7.48
C GLY A 61 -1.23 -7.21 6.91
N TYR A 62 -1.27 -8.11 5.93
CA TYR A 62 -0.13 -8.55 5.15
C TYR A 62 -0.46 -8.40 3.68
N ASN A 63 0.11 -7.36 3.06
CA ASN A 63 -0.24 -6.93 1.71
C ASN A 63 0.96 -7.01 0.79
N GLY A 64 0.73 -7.45 -0.45
CA GLY A 64 1.72 -7.47 -1.51
C GLY A 64 1.29 -6.59 -2.67
N SER A 65 2.20 -5.74 -3.17
CA SER A 65 1.99 -4.87 -4.31
C SER A 65 3.03 -5.12 -5.40
N GLU A 66 2.60 -5.14 -6.64
CA GLU A 66 3.48 -5.27 -7.81
C GLU A 66 4.38 -4.05 -8.04
N GLN A 67 4.11 -2.93 -7.38
CA GLN A 67 4.92 -1.72 -7.47
C GLN A 67 6.35 -1.93 -6.96
N PHE A 68 6.58 -2.99 -6.19
CA PHE A 68 7.87 -3.31 -5.59
C PHE A 68 8.52 -4.55 -6.21
N SER A 69 9.85 -4.62 -6.11
CA SER A 69 10.62 -5.81 -6.49
C SER A 69 10.12 -7.06 -5.71
N PRO A 70 10.28 -8.27 -6.24
CA PRO A 70 9.75 -9.50 -5.63
C PRO A 70 10.11 -9.66 -4.15
N ASP A 71 11.33 -9.28 -3.76
CA ASP A 71 11.87 -9.37 -2.39
C ASP A 71 11.34 -8.27 -1.45
N LYS A 72 10.78 -7.19 -1.98
CA LYS A 72 10.22 -6.05 -1.21
C LYS A 72 8.71 -5.89 -1.37
N ARG A 73 8.10 -6.80 -2.09
CA ARG A 73 6.70 -6.74 -2.48
C ARG A 73 5.73 -6.77 -1.30
N PHE A 74 6.04 -7.54 -0.26
CA PHE A 74 5.14 -7.75 0.85
C PHE A 74 5.47 -6.87 2.05
N GLY A 75 4.42 -6.25 2.63
CA GLY A 75 4.49 -5.45 3.84
C GLY A 75 3.57 -6.00 4.94
N LEU A 76 4.05 -5.93 6.19
CA LEU A 76 3.30 -6.29 7.39
C LEU A 76 2.87 -5.01 8.13
N PHE A 77 1.57 -4.91 8.42
CA PHE A 77 0.94 -3.74 9.01
C PHE A 77 0.13 -4.13 10.24
N PRO A 78 0.78 -4.25 11.41
CA PRO A 78 0.11 -4.54 12.67
C PRO A 78 -0.53 -3.28 13.26
N ALA A 79 -1.63 -3.47 13.98
CA ALA A 79 -2.24 -2.46 14.83
C ALA A 79 -2.85 -3.10 16.07
N ALA A 80 -2.85 -2.37 17.18
CA ALA A 80 -3.46 -2.79 18.42
C ALA A 80 -4.18 -1.61 19.08
N SER A 81 -5.27 -1.88 19.76
CA SER A 81 -5.97 -0.89 20.57
C SER A 81 -6.46 -1.50 21.87
N PHE A 82 -6.56 -0.64 22.88
CA PHE A 82 -7.12 -0.96 24.18
C PHE A 82 -8.13 0.12 24.58
N GLY A 83 -9.23 -0.30 25.18
CA GLY A 83 -10.25 0.57 25.71
C GLY A 83 -10.67 0.15 27.12
N TRP A 84 -10.91 1.12 27.99
CA TRP A 84 -11.42 0.90 29.33
C TRP A 84 -12.63 1.81 29.56
N LEU A 85 -13.80 1.20 29.79
CA LEU A 85 -15.02 1.90 30.14
C LEU A 85 -15.12 1.98 31.68
N ILE A 86 -14.63 3.08 32.24
CA ILE A 86 -14.48 3.27 33.68
C ILE A 86 -15.84 3.37 34.36
N THR A 87 -16.84 3.94 33.69
CA THR A 87 -18.20 4.06 34.23
C THR A 87 -18.90 2.73 34.49
N ASN A 88 -18.43 1.64 33.89
CA ASN A 88 -18.95 0.30 34.17
C ASN A 88 -18.28 -0.36 35.38
N GLU A 89 -17.30 0.29 36.01
CA GLU A 89 -16.72 -0.21 37.26
C GLU A 89 -17.64 0.04 38.43
N GLY A 90 -17.67 -0.89 39.38
CA GLY A 90 -18.59 -0.86 40.51
C GLY A 90 -18.51 0.38 41.42
N PHE A 91 -17.38 1.09 41.38
CA PHE A 91 -17.18 2.34 42.14
C PHE A 91 -17.78 3.59 41.46
N LEU A 92 -18.14 3.51 40.16
CA LEU A 92 -18.72 4.60 39.39
C LEU A 92 -20.12 4.31 38.84
N GLN A 93 -20.63 3.10 39.01
CA GLN A 93 -21.86 2.61 38.40
C GLN A 93 -23.11 3.45 38.72
N ASP A 94 -23.14 4.11 39.87
CA ASP A 94 -24.27 4.93 40.34
C ASP A 94 -23.92 6.43 40.37
N ASN A 95 -22.90 6.88 39.63
CA ASN A 95 -22.51 8.28 39.64
C ASN A 95 -23.45 9.11 38.74
N PRO A 96 -24.19 10.09 39.30
CA PRO A 96 -25.14 10.89 38.51
C PRO A 96 -24.49 11.91 37.57
N VAL A 97 -23.20 12.18 37.75
CA VAL A 97 -22.47 13.21 37.00
C VAL A 97 -21.71 12.60 35.83
N LEU A 98 -20.99 11.48 36.07
CA LEU A 98 -20.19 10.80 35.03
C LEU A 98 -21.00 9.62 34.49
N THR A 99 -21.69 9.82 33.39
CA THR A 99 -22.53 8.79 32.76
C THR A 99 -21.78 7.90 31.78
N ASN A 100 -20.69 8.41 31.18
CA ASN A 100 -19.86 7.66 30.24
C ASN A 100 -18.42 8.22 30.25
N LEU A 101 -17.50 7.49 30.89
CA LEU A 101 -16.08 7.79 30.85
C LEU A 101 -15.32 6.59 30.28
N LYS A 102 -14.74 6.78 29.09
CA LYS A 102 -13.96 5.78 28.38
C LYS A 102 -12.57 6.28 28.06
N LEU A 103 -11.55 5.50 28.45
CA LEU A 103 -10.17 5.71 28.02
C LEU A 103 -9.87 4.79 26.83
N ARG A 104 -9.13 5.33 25.86
CA ARG A 104 -8.67 4.58 24.68
C ARG A 104 -7.22 4.85 24.43
N ALA A 105 -6.50 3.81 24.04
CA ALA A 105 -5.15 3.89 23.51
C ALA A 105 -5.07 3.02 22.26
N SER A 106 -4.41 3.51 21.22
CA SER A 106 -4.18 2.73 20.01
C SER A 106 -2.81 3.03 19.43
N TRP A 107 -2.25 2.00 18.82
CA TRP A 107 -1.02 2.06 18.05
C TRP A 107 -1.22 1.27 16.76
N GLY A 108 -0.63 1.73 15.67
CA GLY A 108 -0.68 0.99 14.43
C GLY A 108 0.35 1.49 13.42
N LYS A 109 0.75 0.56 12.56
CA LYS A 109 1.60 0.80 11.40
C LYS A 109 0.74 0.67 10.14
N VAL A 110 0.81 1.67 9.27
CA VAL A 110 0.14 1.69 7.96
C VAL A 110 1.17 1.77 6.85
N GLY A 111 0.86 1.16 5.72
CA GLY A 111 1.70 1.19 4.52
C GLY A 111 0.99 1.87 3.36
N ASN A 112 1.78 2.51 2.50
CA ASN A 112 1.35 3.11 1.25
C ASN A 112 2.27 2.61 0.13
N ASP A 113 1.70 2.19 -0.99
CA ASP A 113 2.41 1.73 -2.19
C ASP A 113 2.25 2.69 -3.39
N ALA A 114 1.62 3.85 -3.17
CA ALA A 114 1.37 4.82 -4.22
C ALA A 114 2.54 5.80 -4.38
N PHE A 115 3.15 5.81 -5.57
CA PHE A 115 4.22 6.74 -5.97
C PHE A 115 3.72 7.77 -7.01
N GLY A 116 2.52 8.31 -6.82
CA GLY A 116 1.88 9.20 -7.78
C GLY A 116 1.54 8.48 -9.09
N SER A 117 2.02 9.00 -10.22
CA SER A 117 1.82 8.38 -11.55
C SER A 117 2.90 7.37 -11.93
N ALA A 118 3.99 7.29 -11.17
CA ALA A 118 5.09 6.38 -11.48
C ALA A 118 4.74 4.94 -11.09
N ARG A 119 5.14 3.99 -11.94
CA ARG A 119 4.92 2.56 -11.73
C ARG A 119 6.22 1.79 -11.96
N PHE A 120 6.37 0.66 -11.27
CA PHE A 120 7.49 -0.26 -11.47
C PHE A 120 8.87 0.40 -11.39
N LEU A 121 9.06 1.34 -10.45
CA LEU A 121 10.30 2.09 -10.28
C LEU A 121 11.54 1.21 -10.00
N TYR A 122 11.36 -0.08 -9.79
CA TYR A 122 12.44 -1.06 -9.64
C TYR A 122 12.94 -1.62 -10.98
N LEU A 123 12.26 -1.32 -12.09
CA LEU A 123 12.65 -1.70 -13.44
C LEU A 123 13.37 -0.54 -14.14
N ASP A 124 14.36 -0.87 -14.95
CA ASP A 124 15.01 0.10 -15.82
C ASP A 124 14.01 0.55 -16.90
N ASN A 125 13.94 1.84 -17.14
CA ASN A 125 13.11 2.39 -18.21
C ASN A 125 13.99 2.78 -19.40
N ILE A 126 13.85 2.01 -20.46
CA ILE A 126 14.60 2.18 -21.71
C ILE A 126 13.62 2.57 -22.81
N SER A 127 13.86 3.71 -23.45
CA SER A 127 13.06 4.18 -24.56
C SER A 127 13.83 4.14 -25.86
N GLN A 128 13.14 3.78 -26.91
CA GLN A 128 13.66 3.85 -28.29
C GLN A 128 13.05 5.06 -28.99
N TYR A 129 13.88 5.91 -29.51
CA TYR A 129 13.47 7.09 -30.27
C TYR A 129 13.93 6.95 -31.73
N SER A 130 13.09 7.35 -32.68
CA SER A 130 13.52 7.56 -34.05
C SER A 130 14.29 8.88 -34.16
N VAL A 131 15.40 8.87 -34.89
CA VAL A 131 16.22 10.03 -35.11
C VAL A 131 16.27 10.29 -36.63
N VAL A 132 16.00 11.52 -37.02
CA VAL A 132 16.13 11.95 -38.40
C VAL A 132 17.45 12.72 -38.51
N THR A 133 18.31 12.27 -39.42
CA THR A 133 19.55 12.97 -39.77
C THR A 133 19.36 13.81 -41.04
N ASP A 134 19.92 15.00 -41.09
CA ASP A 134 19.89 15.82 -42.28
C ASP A 134 20.84 15.29 -43.37
N SER A 135 20.79 15.88 -44.58
CA SER A 135 21.58 15.49 -45.70
C SER A 135 23.10 15.79 -45.53
N LYS A 136 23.50 16.50 -44.46
CA LYS A 136 24.90 16.82 -44.16
C LYS A 136 25.46 15.86 -43.08
N GLY A 137 24.65 14.93 -42.58
CA GLY A 137 25.08 14.00 -41.53
C GLY A 137 25.14 14.63 -40.14
N ASP A 138 24.64 15.86 -39.97
CA ASP A 138 24.56 16.48 -38.67
C ASP A 138 23.51 15.79 -37.80
N HIS A 139 23.96 15.22 -36.71
CA HIS A 139 23.14 14.46 -35.78
C HIS A 139 22.61 15.36 -34.69
N TRP A 140 21.30 15.55 -34.64
CA TRP A 140 20.67 16.21 -33.51
C TRP A 140 20.64 15.34 -32.29
N LEU A 141 20.80 14.02 -32.43
CA LEU A 141 20.86 13.06 -31.32
C LEU A 141 21.77 11.88 -31.71
N SER A 142 22.81 11.65 -30.95
CA SER A 142 23.84 10.63 -31.11
C SER A 142 23.39 9.21 -30.71
N PRO A 143 24.20 8.19 -30.94
CA PRO A 143 24.17 7.25 -32.03
C PRO A 143 23.20 6.12 -31.85
N SER A 144 22.78 5.60 -32.93
CA SER A 144 21.71 4.66 -33.12
C SER A 144 22.20 3.22 -33.28
N LEU A 145 21.38 2.31 -32.88
CA LEU A 145 21.38 0.92 -33.33
C LEU A 145 20.57 0.85 -34.63
N GLY A 146 21.25 0.82 -35.75
CA GLY A 146 20.65 0.70 -37.06
C GLY A 146 20.40 2.03 -37.78
N TYR A 147 21.01 2.18 -38.94
CA TYR A 147 20.86 3.28 -39.87
C TYR A 147 20.23 2.77 -41.16
N ALA A 148 19.10 3.35 -41.54
CA ALA A 148 18.49 3.11 -42.85
C ALA A 148 18.50 4.39 -43.68
N SER A 149 19.21 4.40 -44.79
CA SER A 149 19.14 5.47 -45.77
C SER A 149 18.00 5.19 -46.76
N ASN A 150 17.13 6.17 -46.95
CA ASN A 150 16.02 6.08 -47.91
C ASN A 150 16.33 6.61 -49.30
N GLY A 151 17.60 6.81 -49.62
CA GLY A 151 18.05 7.28 -50.91
C GLY A 151 17.86 8.78 -51.20
N SER A 152 17.23 9.53 -50.30
CA SER A 152 16.93 10.96 -50.44
C SER A 152 17.90 11.86 -49.67
N GLY A 153 19.01 11.33 -49.19
CA GLY A 153 19.97 12.06 -48.38
C GLY A 153 19.55 12.23 -46.89
N TRP A 154 18.41 11.71 -46.52
CA TRP A 154 17.91 11.68 -45.14
C TRP A 154 17.99 10.27 -44.60
N GLY A 155 18.62 10.09 -43.48
CA GLY A 155 18.67 8.80 -42.79
C GLY A 155 17.76 8.78 -41.59
N GLN A 156 17.11 7.65 -41.37
CA GLN A 156 16.42 7.38 -40.14
C GLN A 156 17.23 6.41 -39.27
N GLY A 157 17.52 6.81 -38.09
CA GLY A 157 18.18 5.98 -37.10
C GLY A 157 17.33 5.85 -35.84
N TYR A 158 17.69 4.91 -34.98
CA TYR A 158 17.05 4.74 -33.69
C TYR A 158 18.07 5.01 -32.60
N LYS A 159 17.65 5.77 -31.60
CA LYS A 159 18.41 5.98 -30.37
C LYS A 159 17.75 5.20 -29.23
N ILE A 160 18.55 4.45 -28.51
CA ILE A 160 18.16 3.91 -27.23
C ILE A 160 18.61 4.91 -26.18
N ALA A 161 17.68 5.34 -25.32
CA ALA A 161 17.96 6.18 -24.18
C ALA A 161 17.43 5.50 -22.92
N GLU A 162 18.26 5.46 -21.91
CA GLU A 162 17.90 5.06 -20.58
C GLU A 162 17.29 6.28 -19.88
N ASN A 163 16.00 6.23 -19.57
CA ASN A 163 15.29 7.34 -18.92
C ASN A 163 15.59 7.36 -17.42
N TYR A 164 15.61 6.17 -16.80
CA TYR A 164 16.07 5.99 -15.43
C TYR A 164 16.48 4.53 -15.17
N ILE A 165 17.38 4.38 -14.21
CA ILE A 165 17.83 3.08 -13.70
C ILE A 165 16.87 2.67 -12.57
N GLY A 166 16.37 1.45 -12.64
CA GLY A 166 15.45 0.90 -11.65
C GLY A 166 16.09 0.76 -10.26
N ASN A 167 15.37 1.14 -9.24
CA ASN A 167 15.83 1.01 -7.86
C ASN A 167 15.12 -0.14 -7.14
N LYS A 168 15.79 -1.28 -7.01
CA LYS A 168 15.27 -2.47 -6.32
C LYS A 168 15.12 -2.32 -4.81
N SER A 169 15.68 -1.23 -4.24
CA SER A 169 15.58 -0.95 -2.80
C SER A 169 14.27 -0.30 -2.39
N ILE A 170 13.45 0.13 -3.36
CA ILE A 170 12.16 0.75 -3.10
C ILE A 170 11.23 -0.25 -2.40
N THR A 171 10.61 0.18 -1.32
CA THR A 171 9.68 -0.59 -0.51
C THR A 171 8.53 0.29 -0.03
N TRP A 172 7.58 -0.31 0.68
CA TRP A 172 6.44 0.37 1.28
C TRP A 172 6.85 1.62 2.05
N GLU A 173 6.19 2.74 1.76
CA GLU A 173 6.19 3.89 2.66
C GLU A 173 5.39 3.50 3.91
N THR A 174 5.96 3.70 5.10
CA THR A 174 5.31 3.29 6.33
C THR A 174 5.19 4.46 7.29
N ALA A 175 4.01 4.58 7.91
CA ALA A 175 3.76 5.54 8.98
C ALA A 175 3.29 4.82 10.24
N GLU A 176 3.85 5.19 11.38
CA GLU A 176 3.37 4.76 12.69
C GLU A 176 2.46 5.82 13.28
N LYS A 177 1.32 5.39 13.80
CA LYS A 177 0.32 6.26 14.41
C LYS A 177 0.03 5.80 15.82
N GLN A 178 0.01 6.75 16.75
CA GLN A 178 -0.38 6.55 18.14
C GLN A 178 -1.49 7.53 18.48
N ASN A 179 -2.48 7.08 19.20
CA ASN A 179 -3.59 7.91 19.63
C ASN A 179 -3.99 7.52 21.06
N TYR A 180 -4.17 8.54 21.90
CA TYR A 180 -4.66 8.44 23.27
C TYR A 180 -5.82 9.42 23.41
N ARG A 181 -6.97 8.93 23.91
CA ARG A 181 -8.17 9.74 24.04
C ARG A 181 -8.99 9.34 25.26
N SER A 182 -9.51 10.34 25.98
CA SER A 182 -10.64 10.20 26.91
C SER A 182 -11.91 10.71 26.23
N GLU A 183 -13.00 10.01 26.42
CA GLU A 183 -14.35 10.39 25.97
C GLU A 183 -15.23 10.47 27.22
N GLU A 184 -15.89 11.62 27.40
CA GLU A 184 -16.88 11.90 28.44
C GLU A 184 -18.28 11.95 27.84
#